data_e5ba038fd3a9112ced2d8bf11db7662e
#
_entry.id   e5ba038fd3a9112ced2d8bf11db7662e
#
_cell.length_a   1.000
_cell.length_b   1.000
_cell.length_c   1.000
_cell.angle_alpha   90.00
_cell.angle_beta   90.00
_cell.angle_gamma   90.00
#
_symmetry.space_group_name_H-M   'P 1'
#
loop_
_entity.id
_entity.type
_entity.pdbx_description
1 polymer ?
#
loop_
_entity_poly.entity_id
_entity_poly.type
_entity_poly.pdbx_seq_one_letter_code
_entity_poly.pdbx_strand_id
1 'polypeptide(L)'
;MATIEDRQFDPEICGLSVVPDAIGEPELGDKVIKSGRTTGITHGLVRRVDVIAKITYRGVGTRSVGGFEIGSDPKHPAADGEISSGGDSGAAWMFRSGTGAATTVLAGLHFAGEANGSSDEHALACLPQSVFEKLGVTLTPPASEAAVAAVGYDPNFLSTPVPLPEVTAEVKPDIAKANDGSEVLHYTHFSLTMRKSRRFAAWVAWNIDGGSMKKLSRKNIDFVKDPRLAADAQVGNELYRSNRLDRGHLARRADLLWGSTSEAKKANTDSFFYTNITPQMDDFNQSARDGVWGKLEDAVFADVDVDDLKVSAFGGPVFADDDREFRRVKIPREFWKVLVFVENGELEARGFLLSQNLDQLEVLDLDEFRVFQVPLTEIEQRALLRFPQALRDADLQVAAEAITEPLDSVAAIHW
;
A
#
# COMPACT_ATOMS: atom_id res chain seq x y z
N MET A 1 2.47 -34.53 -4.75
CA MET A 1 3.28 -34.22 -3.56
C MET A 1 4.25 -35.36 -3.29
N ALA A 2 5.45 -35.04 -2.85
CA ALA A 2 6.44 -36.00 -2.39
C ALA A 2 6.87 -35.62 -0.99
N THR A 3 7.09 -36.60 -0.13
CA THR A 3 7.69 -36.43 1.19
C THR A 3 9.19 -36.46 1.02
N ILE A 4 9.91 -35.57 1.70
CA ILE A 4 11.37 -35.63 1.77
C ILE A 4 11.72 -36.47 2.99
N GLU A 5 12.39 -37.59 2.75
CA GLU A 5 12.86 -38.52 3.77
C GLU A 5 14.38 -38.62 3.66
N ASP A 6 15.05 -38.74 4.79
CA ASP A 6 16.50 -38.94 4.91
C ASP A 6 17.38 -37.83 4.23
N ARG A 7 16.86 -36.63 4.09
CA ARG A 7 17.59 -35.45 3.59
C ARG A 7 17.27 -34.22 4.41
N GLN A 8 18.27 -33.39 4.61
CA GLN A 8 18.08 -32.08 5.18
C GLN A 8 17.35 -31.20 4.17
N PHE A 9 16.25 -30.58 4.57
CA PHE A 9 15.52 -29.59 3.78
C PHE A 9 16.08 -28.21 4.06
N ASP A 10 16.46 -27.51 2.99
CA ASP A 10 16.79 -26.09 3.03
C ASP A 10 15.61 -25.33 2.40
N PRO A 11 14.91 -24.47 3.16
CA PRO A 11 13.77 -23.69 2.64
C PRO A 11 14.19 -22.50 1.78
N GLU A 12 15.49 -22.15 1.75
CA GLU A 12 16.01 -21.02 0.99
C GLU A 12 15.93 -21.27 -0.53
N ILE A 13 15.47 -20.29 -1.28
CA ILE A 13 15.51 -20.33 -2.74
C ILE A 13 16.96 -20.12 -3.17
N CYS A 14 17.53 -21.15 -3.77
CA CYS A 14 18.92 -21.15 -4.25
C CYS A 14 19.22 -19.92 -5.11
N GLY A 15 20.21 -19.14 -4.74
CA GLY A 15 20.68 -17.94 -5.45
C GLY A 15 19.88 -16.67 -5.20
N LEU A 16 18.73 -16.73 -4.50
CA LEU A 16 17.98 -15.54 -4.12
C LEU A 16 18.16 -15.18 -2.63
N SER A 17 18.68 -16.10 -1.83
CA SER A 17 18.88 -15.92 -0.39
C SER A 17 17.64 -15.51 0.39
N VAL A 18 16.47 -16.02 -0.02
CA VAL A 18 15.19 -15.78 0.64
C VAL A 18 14.44 -17.06 0.91
N VAL A 19 13.71 -17.09 2.02
CA VAL A 19 12.74 -18.13 2.37
C VAL A 19 11.36 -17.57 2.14
N PRO A 20 10.53 -18.16 1.25
CA PRO A 20 9.15 -17.71 1.07
C PRO A 20 8.34 -17.88 2.37
N ASP A 21 7.75 -16.81 2.87
CA ASP A 21 6.95 -16.80 4.08
C ASP A 21 5.50 -16.32 3.88
N ALA A 22 5.23 -15.74 2.70
CA ALA A 22 3.90 -15.29 2.30
C ALA A 22 3.62 -15.57 0.83
N ILE A 23 2.34 -15.53 0.47
CA ILE A 23 1.87 -15.53 -0.93
C ILE A 23 1.22 -14.19 -1.24
N GLY A 24 1.50 -13.64 -2.41
CA GLY A 24 0.89 -12.41 -2.91
C GLY A 24 0.02 -12.66 -4.14
N GLU A 25 -0.75 -11.66 -4.51
CA GLU A 25 -1.56 -11.65 -5.73
C GLU A 25 -0.89 -10.71 -6.74
N PRO A 26 -0.46 -11.19 -7.92
CA PRO A 26 0.22 -10.38 -8.91
C PRO A 26 -0.72 -9.34 -9.54
N GLU A 27 -0.21 -8.13 -9.73
CA GLU A 27 -0.87 -7.04 -10.45
C GLU A 27 -0.05 -6.63 -11.67
N LEU A 28 -0.70 -5.92 -12.62
CA LEU A 28 0.00 -5.44 -13.83
C LEU A 28 1.17 -4.51 -13.45
N GLY A 29 2.32 -4.75 -14.04
CA GLY A 29 3.52 -3.96 -13.81
C GLY A 29 4.37 -4.42 -12.62
N ASP A 30 3.91 -5.40 -11.84
CA ASP A 30 4.68 -5.94 -10.72
C ASP A 30 6.02 -6.49 -11.18
N LYS A 31 7.06 -6.12 -10.44
CA LYS A 31 8.42 -6.63 -10.64
C LYS A 31 8.57 -7.98 -9.94
N VAL A 32 9.05 -8.96 -10.67
CA VAL A 32 9.27 -10.31 -10.14
C VAL A 32 10.65 -10.84 -10.50
N ILE A 33 11.13 -11.80 -9.71
CA ILE A 33 12.43 -12.45 -9.88
C ILE A 33 12.30 -13.94 -9.59
N LYS A 34 12.98 -14.78 -10.33
CA LYS A 34 13.09 -16.20 -10.02
C LYS A 34 14.53 -16.71 -10.12
N SER A 35 14.78 -17.84 -9.50
CA SER A 35 15.96 -18.67 -9.77
C SER A 35 15.50 -19.97 -10.40
N GLY A 36 15.75 -20.12 -11.68
CA GLY A 36 15.43 -21.31 -12.46
C GLY A 36 16.62 -22.25 -12.59
N ARG A 37 16.35 -23.53 -12.76
CA ARG A 37 17.40 -24.53 -12.98
C ARG A 37 18.23 -24.26 -14.24
N THR A 38 17.58 -23.81 -15.31
CA THR A 38 18.19 -23.66 -16.64
C THR A 38 18.66 -22.23 -16.86
N THR A 39 17.81 -21.24 -16.59
CA THR A 39 18.13 -19.84 -16.86
C THR A 39 18.80 -19.10 -15.68
N GLY A 40 18.90 -19.75 -14.51
CA GLY A 40 19.41 -19.10 -13.30
C GLY A 40 18.49 -17.97 -12.83
N ILE A 41 19.10 -16.89 -12.34
CA ILE A 41 18.37 -15.71 -11.87
C ILE A 41 17.90 -14.88 -13.06
N THR A 42 16.58 -14.68 -13.17
CA THR A 42 15.97 -13.84 -14.21
C THR A 42 14.92 -12.91 -13.61
N HIS A 43 14.78 -11.76 -14.22
CA HIS A 43 13.90 -10.68 -13.81
C HIS A 43 12.73 -10.53 -14.79
N GLY A 44 11.55 -10.21 -14.28
CA GLY A 44 10.38 -10.02 -15.12
C GLY A 44 9.42 -8.97 -14.60
N LEU A 45 8.50 -8.58 -15.48
CA LEU A 45 7.37 -7.70 -15.18
C LEU A 45 6.07 -8.44 -15.47
N VAL A 46 5.09 -8.36 -14.58
CA VAL A 46 3.76 -8.92 -14.82
C VAL A 46 3.08 -8.13 -15.93
N ARG A 47 2.81 -8.80 -17.06
CA ARG A 47 2.20 -8.20 -18.26
C ARG A 47 0.70 -8.43 -18.35
N ARG A 48 0.23 -9.58 -17.88
CA ARG A 48 -1.19 -9.95 -17.89
C ARG A 48 -1.54 -10.74 -16.64
N VAL A 49 -2.72 -10.51 -16.11
CA VAL A 49 -3.34 -11.29 -15.03
C VAL A 49 -4.55 -12.06 -15.60
N ASP A 50 -5.05 -13.05 -14.87
CA ASP A 50 -6.19 -13.88 -15.27
C ASP A 50 -6.00 -14.60 -16.63
N VAL A 51 -4.80 -15.05 -16.90
CA VAL A 51 -4.46 -15.78 -18.12
C VAL A 51 -4.91 -17.24 -18.00
N ILE A 52 -5.49 -17.80 -19.06
CA ILE A 52 -5.76 -19.24 -19.20
C ILE A 52 -4.96 -19.79 -20.38
N ALA A 53 -3.93 -20.59 -20.09
CA ALA A 53 -3.11 -21.26 -21.07
C ALA A 53 -3.60 -22.69 -21.32
N LYS A 54 -3.60 -23.14 -22.57
CA LYS A 54 -3.86 -24.55 -22.95
C LYS A 54 -2.54 -25.25 -23.19
N ILE A 55 -2.17 -26.14 -22.30
CA ILE A 55 -0.91 -26.90 -22.35
C ILE A 55 -1.19 -28.38 -22.63
N THR A 56 -0.47 -28.95 -23.59
CA THR A 56 -0.57 -30.37 -23.89
C THR A 56 0.55 -31.15 -23.20
N TYR A 57 0.19 -31.95 -22.24
CA TYR A 57 1.12 -32.80 -21.49
C TYR A 57 1.16 -34.21 -22.11
N ARG A 58 2.36 -34.74 -22.33
CA ARG A 58 2.54 -36.08 -22.82
C ARG A 58 1.92 -37.13 -21.90
N GLY A 59 1.04 -37.96 -22.45
CA GLY A 59 0.34 -39.00 -21.65
C GLY A 59 -0.88 -38.53 -20.83
N VAL A 60 -1.12 -37.22 -20.76
CA VAL A 60 -2.23 -36.62 -19.97
C VAL A 60 -3.22 -35.87 -20.86
N GLY A 61 -2.76 -35.45 -22.06
CA GLY A 61 -3.54 -34.62 -22.99
C GLY A 61 -3.53 -33.15 -22.64
N THR A 62 -4.38 -32.37 -23.31
CA THR A 62 -4.46 -30.90 -23.11
C THR A 62 -5.19 -30.55 -21.82
N ARG A 63 -4.62 -29.60 -21.08
CA ARG A 63 -5.20 -29.03 -19.85
C ARG A 63 -5.22 -27.51 -19.96
N SER A 64 -6.24 -26.90 -19.37
CA SER A 64 -6.30 -25.44 -19.15
C SER A 64 -5.69 -25.13 -17.79
N VAL A 65 -4.68 -24.27 -17.77
CA VAL A 65 -3.97 -23.83 -16.58
C VAL A 65 -4.16 -22.33 -16.43
N GLY A 66 -4.72 -21.88 -15.32
CA GLY A 66 -4.89 -20.47 -14.98
C GLY A 66 -3.66 -19.91 -14.30
N GLY A 67 -3.40 -18.62 -14.50
CA GLY A 67 -2.28 -17.92 -13.89
C GLY A 67 -2.09 -16.52 -14.44
N PHE A 68 -0.86 -16.08 -14.54
CA PHE A 68 -0.47 -14.78 -15.04
C PHE A 68 0.75 -14.88 -15.97
N GLU A 69 0.93 -13.87 -16.80
CA GLU A 69 2.03 -13.77 -17.75
C GLU A 69 3.08 -12.77 -17.29
N ILE A 70 4.32 -13.14 -17.43
CA ILE A 70 5.49 -12.34 -17.05
C ILE A 70 6.32 -12.11 -18.32
N GLY A 71 6.58 -10.86 -18.66
CA GLY A 71 7.51 -10.49 -19.74
C GLY A 71 8.88 -10.10 -19.21
N SER A 72 9.82 -9.91 -20.11
CA SER A 72 11.17 -9.45 -19.79
C SER A 72 11.14 -8.07 -19.11
N ASP A 73 12.01 -7.87 -18.11
CA ASP A 73 12.24 -6.55 -17.52
C ASP A 73 13.32 -5.81 -18.33
N PRO A 74 13.00 -4.71 -19.04
CA PRO A 74 13.98 -3.99 -19.85
C PRO A 74 15.14 -3.38 -19.05
N LYS A 75 14.94 -3.16 -17.74
CA LYS A 75 15.99 -2.65 -16.85
C LYS A 75 16.97 -3.74 -16.39
N HIS A 76 16.53 -5.01 -16.46
CA HIS A 76 17.32 -6.17 -16.03
C HIS A 76 17.17 -7.29 -17.07
N PRO A 77 17.67 -7.10 -18.31
CA PRO A 77 17.52 -8.10 -19.37
C PRO A 77 18.28 -9.37 -19.00
N ALA A 78 17.70 -10.52 -19.32
CA ALA A 78 18.40 -11.79 -19.22
C ALA A 78 19.61 -11.81 -20.18
N ALA A 79 20.70 -12.47 -19.79
CA ALA A 79 21.96 -12.43 -20.54
C ALA A 79 21.84 -12.99 -21.98
N ASP A 80 20.98 -13.99 -22.17
CA ASP A 80 20.66 -14.62 -23.43
C ASP A 80 19.30 -14.18 -24.01
N GLY A 81 18.62 -13.26 -23.37
CA GLY A 81 17.27 -12.79 -23.70
C GLY A 81 16.11 -13.66 -23.18
N GLU A 82 16.42 -14.82 -22.61
CA GLU A 82 15.43 -15.82 -22.17
C GLU A 82 15.15 -15.67 -20.65
N ILE A 83 13.95 -15.26 -20.29
CA ILE A 83 13.56 -15.19 -18.86
C ILE A 83 13.12 -16.55 -18.31
N SER A 84 12.80 -17.50 -19.19
CA SER A 84 12.47 -18.87 -18.83
C SER A 84 12.86 -19.86 -19.91
N SER A 85 13.18 -21.10 -19.56
CA SER A 85 13.48 -22.16 -20.50
C SER A 85 13.06 -23.54 -19.96
N GLY A 86 13.10 -24.54 -20.81
CA GLY A 86 12.81 -25.93 -20.44
C GLY A 86 13.70 -26.38 -19.27
N GLY A 87 13.08 -26.80 -18.16
CA GLY A 87 13.77 -27.15 -16.93
C GLY A 87 13.51 -26.20 -15.76
N ASP A 88 12.97 -25.01 -16.01
CA ASP A 88 12.61 -24.04 -14.99
C ASP A 88 11.23 -24.30 -14.36
N SER A 89 10.48 -25.28 -14.87
CA SER A 89 9.15 -25.63 -14.35
C SER A 89 9.22 -25.93 -12.85
N GLY A 90 8.34 -25.27 -12.06
CA GLY A 90 8.32 -25.33 -10.61
C GLY A 90 9.16 -24.27 -9.92
N ALA A 91 9.94 -23.46 -10.65
CA ALA A 91 10.67 -22.33 -10.08
C ALA A 91 9.68 -21.31 -9.46
N ALA A 92 10.04 -20.79 -8.30
CA ALA A 92 9.28 -19.77 -7.60
C ALA A 92 9.58 -18.38 -8.15
N TRP A 93 8.57 -17.68 -8.63
CA TRP A 93 8.63 -16.25 -8.90
C TRP A 93 8.35 -15.51 -7.60
N MET A 94 9.32 -14.76 -7.11
CA MET A 94 9.19 -13.90 -5.94
C MET A 94 8.89 -12.48 -6.38
N PHE A 95 8.10 -11.73 -5.60
CA PHE A 95 8.07 -10.29 -5.81
C PHE A 95 9.45 -9.71 -5.55
N ARG A 96 9.78 -8.67 -6.29
CA ARG A 96 11.06 -7.99 -6.19
C ARG A 96 10.87 -6.63 -5.52
N SER A 97 11.73 -6.31 -4.56
CA SER A 97 11.84 -4.97 -4.01
C SER A 97 12.36 -3.99 -5.08
N GLY A 98 12.27 -2.73 -4.85
CA GLY A 98 12.78 -1.75 -5.77
C GLY A 98 14.30 -1.71 -5.88
N THR A 99 15.02 -2.15 -4.83
CA THR A 99 16.48 -2.39 -4.88
C THR A 99 16.86 -3.52 -5.84
N GLY A 100 15.86 -4.27 -6.34
CA GLY A 100 16.09 -5.40 -7.23
C GLY A 100 16.23 -6.74 -6.52
N ALA A 101 16.26 -6.77 -5.20
CA ALA A 101 16.35 -8.01 -4.42
C ALA A 101 15.01 -8.77 -4.39
N ALA A 102 15.06 -10.09 -4.24
CA ALA A 102 13.86 -10.89 -3.98
C ALA A 102 13.28 -10.55 -2.61
N THR A 103 11.95 -10.44 -2.52
CA THR A 103 11.24 -10.40 -1.23
C THR A 103 10.95 -11.81 -0.75
N THR A 104 10.37 -11.95 0.44
CA THR A 104 9.90 -13.25 0.97
C THR A 104 8.50 -13.63 0.47
N VAL A 105 7.89 -12.81 -0.40
CA VAL A 105 6.53 -13.03 -0.89
C VAL A 105 6.54 -13.75 -2.24
N LEU A 106 5.90 -14.92 -2.29
CA LEU A 106 5.75 -15.74 -3.48
C LEU A 106 4.66 -15.15 -4.40
N ALA A 107 5.04 -14.79 -5.64
CA ALA A 107 4.13 -14.30 -6.66
C ALA A 107 3.51 -15.44 -7.48
N GLY A 108 4.28 -16.48 -7.80
CA GLY A 108 3.82 -17.57 -8.65
C GLY A 108 4.74 -18.75 -8.73
N LEU A 109 4.22 -19.86 -9.28
CA LEU A 109 5.01 -21.04 -9.63
C LEU A 109 5.07 -21.17 -11.15
N HIS A 110 6.27 -21.13 -11.70
CA HIS A 110 6.52 -21.23 -13.13
C HIS A 110 6.06 -22.56 -13.72
N PHE A 111 5.33 -22.56 -14.85
CA PHE A 111 4.88 -23.79 -15.48
C PHE A 111 5.05 -23.85 -17.01
N ALA A 112 5.19 -22.70 -17.67
CA ALA A 112 5.39 -22.64 -19.11
C ALA A 112 6.04 -21.31 -19.52
N GLY A 113 6.52 -21.23 -20.74
CA GLY A 113 7.06 -20.04 -21.38
C GLY A 113 7.06 -20.23 -22.89
N GLU A 114 7.56 -19.24 -23.62
CA GLU A 114 7.74 -19.33 -25.06
C GLU A 114 8.83 -20.34 -25.47
N ALA A 115 8.83 -20.69 -26.73
CA ALA A 115 9.93 -21.45 -27.30
C ALA A 115 11.15 -20.54 -27.46
N ASN A 116 12.34 -21.06 -27.16
CA ASN A 116 13.61 -20.34 -27.24
C ASN A 116 13.75 -19.59 -28.59
N GLY A 117 14.13 -18.32 -28.49
CA GLY A 117 14.33 -17.46 -29.68
C GLY A 117 13.05 -16.77 -30.18
N SER A 118 11.98 -16.77 -29.41
CA SER A 118 10.78 -15.96 -29.68
C SER A 118 11.08 -14.46 -29.60
N SER A 119 10.47 -13.68 -30.48
CA SER A 119 10.56 -12.21 -30.42
C SER A 119 9.72 -11.58 -29.34
N ASP A 120 8.83 -12.33 -28.69
CA ASP A 120 7.96 -11.92 -27.57
C ASP A 120 8.16 -12.87 -26.38
N GLU A 121 9.36 -12.79 -25.80
CA GLU A 121 9.73 -13.62 -24.66
C GLU A 121 8.82 -13.39 -23.48
N HIS A 122 8.20 -14.47 -22.99
CA HIS A 122 7.37 -14.44 -21.79
C HIS A 122 7.34 -15.79 -21.05
N ALA A 123 7.00 -15.70 -19.78
CA ALA A 123 6.81 -16.82 -18.88
C ALA A 123 5.39 -16.85 -18.35
N LEU A 124 4.89 -18.04 -18.05
CA LEU A 124 3.59 -18.26 -17.42
C LEU A 124 3.76 -18.88 -16.03
N ALA A 125 3.07 -18.31 -15.04
CA ALA A 125 3.09 -18.79 -13.67
C ALA A 125 1.68 -19.00 -13.10
N CYS A 126 1.49 -20.09 -12.31
CA CYS A 126 0.27 -20.33 -11.59
C CYS A 126 0.21 -19.44 -10.35
N LEU A 127 -1.00 -19.04 -9.95
CA LEU A 127 -1.23 -18.38 -8.66
C LEU A 127 -0.97 -19.36 -7.50
N PRO A 128 -0.11 -19.02 -6.54
CA PRO A 128 0.24 -19.91 -5.42
C PRO A 128 -0.98 -20.33 -4.61
N GLN A 129 -1.91 -19.41 -4.36
CA GLN A 129 -3.12 -19.66 -3.63
C GLN A 129 -3.92 -20.81 -4.24
N SER A 130 -4.13 -20.78 -5.58
CA SER A 130 -4.87 -21.85 -6.28
C SER A 130 -4.18 -23.20 -6.19
N VAL A 131 -2.85 -23.21 -6.21
CA VAL A 131 -2.06 -24.46 -6.08
C VAL A 131 -2.16 -24.99 -4.64
N PHE A 132 -2.02 -24.13 -3.66
CA PHE A 132 -2.03 -24.49 -2.24
C PHE A 132 -3.39 -25.00 -1.79
N GLU A 133 -4.48 -24.34 -2.21
CA GLU A 133 -5.84 -24.78 -1.96
C GLU A 133 -6.10 -26.18 -2.56
N LYS A 134 -5.71 -26.40 -3.82
CA LYS A 134 -5.91 -27.68 -4.50
C LYS A 134 -5.09 -28.83 -3.93
N LEU A 135 -3.91 -28.54 -3.41
CA LEU A 135 -3.02 -29.54 -2.82
C LEU A 135 -3.20 -29.69 -1.31
N GLY A 136 -3.98 -28.80 -0.66
CA GLY A 136 -4.15 -28.78 0.78
C GLY A 136 -2.84 -28.53 1.53
N VAL A 137 -1.98 -27.66 0.98
CA VAL A 137 -0.67 -27.31 1.58
C VAL A 137 -0.62 -25.84 1.94
N THR A 138 0.29 -25.50 2.85
CA THR A 138 0.58 -24.12 3.25
C THR A 138 2.07 -23.88 3.22
N LEU A 139 2.51 -22.62 3.03
CA LEU A 139 3.85 -22.24 3.45
C LEU A 139 3.89 -22.35 4.97
N THR A 140 4.88 -23.07 5.48
CA THR A 140 5.19 -23.00 6.90
C THR A 140 6.24 -21.91 7.05
N PRO A 141 5.88 -20.73 7.52
CA PRO A 141 6.89 -19.72 7.82
C PRO A 141 7.83 -20.31 8.86
N PRO A 142 9.13 -19.94 8.84
CA PRO A 142 10.01 -20.26 9.96
C PRO A 142 9.32 -19.81 11.25
N ALA A 143 9.43 -20.59 12.32
CA ALA A 143 8.79 -20.29 13.59
C ALA A 143 9.12 -18.84 13.95
N SER A 144 8.15 -17.95 13.78
CA SER A 144 8.35 -16.53 14.04
C SER A 144 8.67 -16.39 15.53
N GLU A 145 9.74 -15.71 15.85
CA GLU A 145 9.84 -15.07 17.15
C GLU A 145 8.50 -14.37 17.40
N ALA A 146 7.95 -14.55 18.59
CA ALA A 146 6.64 -13.99 18.93
C ALA A 146 6.63 -12.50 18.55
N ALA A 147 5.90 -12.16 17.51
CA ALA A 147 5.86 -10.79 17.02
C ALA A 147 5.41 -9.91 18.18
N VAL A 148 6.30 -9.06 18.65
CA VAL A 148 5.93 -7.95 19.51
C VAL A 148 4.89 -7.17 18.72
N ALA A 149 3.67 -7.08 19.23
CA ALA A 149 2.60 -6.37 18.55
C ALA A 149 3.10 -4.95 18.26
N ALA A 150 3.24 -4.60 16.99
CA ALA A 150 3.65 -3.26 16.61
C ALA A 150 2.66 -2.25 17.21
N VAL A 151 3.17 -1.37 18.06
CA VAL A 151 2.34 -0.49 18.90
C VAL A 151 2.17 0.84 18.18
N GLY A 152 1.37 0.84 17.09
CA GLY A 152 0.99 2.07 16.44
C GLY A 152 2.09 2.69 15.57
N TYR A 153 1.96 3.99 15.36
CA TYR A 153 2.98 4.84 14.79
C TYR A 153 4.19 4.93 15.75
N ASP A 154 5.37 4.71 15.24
CA ASP A 154 6.63 4.84 15.98
C ASP A 154 7.25 6.23 15.74
N PRO A 155 7.30 7.11 16.73
CA PRO A 155 7.92 8.42 16.58
C PRO A 155 9.44 8.37 16.39
N ASN A 156 10.09 7.24 16.67
CA ASN A 156 11.52 7.04 16.51
C ASN A 156 11.87 6.23 15.24
N PHE A 157 10.91 6.06 14.35
CA PHE A 157 11.07 5.26 13.13
C PHE A 157 12.16 5.81 12.18
N LEU A 158 12.28 7.13 12.11
CA LEU A 158 13.37 7.83 11.43
C LEU A 158 14.56 8.05 12.38
N SER A 159 15.70 8.45 11.85
CA SER A 159 16.90 8.78 12.66
C SER A 159 16.67 9.99 13.60
N THR A 160 15.73 10.86 13.23
CA THR A 160 15.27 12.00 14.04
C THR A 160 13.86 11.71 14.57
N PRO A 161 13.58 11.90 15.87
CA PRO A 161 12.25 11.68 16.41
C PRO A 161 11.19 12.61 15.80
N VAL A 162 10.07 12.04 15.40
CA VAL A 162 8.93 12.73 14.82
C VAL A 162 7.67 12.41 15.65
N PRO A 163 7.35 13.19 16.69
CA PRO A 163 6.18 12.96 17.52
C PRO A 163 4.85 13.12 16.77
N LEU A 164 3.76 12.62 17.38
CA LEU A 164 2.40 12.78 16.85
C LEU A 164 1.97 14.25 16.85
N PRO A 165 1.11 14.67 15.90
CA PRO A 165 0.52 16.01 15.93
C PRO A 165 -0.49 16.14 17.08
N GLU A 166 -0.66 17.36 17.57
CA GLU A 166 -1.65 17.72 18.59
C GLU A 166 -2.82 18.45 17.96
N VAL A 167 -4.04 18.14 18.38
CA VAL A 167 -5.20 18.96 18.00
C VAL A 167 -5.24 20.25 18.80
N THR A 168 -5.79 21.32 18.21
CA THR A 168 -5.93 22.60 18.92
C THR A 168 -6.86 22.51 20.12
N ALA A 169 -6.77 23.46 21.04
CA ALA A 169 -7.66 23.54 22.22
C ALA A 169 -9.14 23.59 21.84
N GLU A 170 -9.47 24.15 20.69
CA GLU A 170 -10.83 24.21 20.13
C GLU A 170 -11.35 22.81 19.78
N VAL A 171 -10.53 21.97 19.19
CA VAL A 171 -10.90 20.61 18.74
C VAL A 171 -10.85 19.60 19.89
N LYS A 172 -10.01 19.83 20.89
CA LYS A 172 -9.76 18.90 22.00
C LYS A 172 -11.04 18.36 22.69
N PRO A 173 -12.08 19.18 22.97
CA PRO A 173 -13.33 18.67 23.57
C PRO A 173 -14.12 17.71 22.66
N ASP A 174 -13.90 17.78 21.34
CA ASP A 174 -14.57 16.95 20.34
C ASP A 174 -13.83 15.63 20.03
N ILE A 175 -12.71 15.37 20.69
CA ILE A 175 -11.99 14.11 20.50
C ILE A 175 -12.75 12.96 21.17
N ALA A 176 -12.97 11.88 20.39
CA ALA A 176 -13.56 10.65 20.88
C ALA A 176 -12.57 9.92 21.79
N LYS A 177 -13.10 9.28 22.83
CA LYS A 177 -12.31 8.43 23.72
C LYS A 177 -12.67 6.98 23.50
N ALA A 178 -11.66 6.14 23.48
CA ALA A 178 -11.84 4.71 23.49
C ALA A 178 -12.40 4.23 24.85
N ASN A 179 -12.80 2.96 24.92
CA ASN A 179 -13.38 2.35 26.13
C ASN A 179 -12.44 2.38 27.35
N ASP A 180 -11.13 2.43 27.12
CA ASP A 180 -10.08 2.58 28.13
C ASP A 180 -9.75 4.04 28.47
N GLY A 181 -10.43 5.00 27.84
CA GLY A 181 -10.24 6.44 28.03
C GLY A 181 -9.16 7.06 27.14
N SER A 182 -8.44 6.28 26.33
CA SER A 182 -7.43 6.79 25.39
C SER A 182 -8.05 7.61 24.26
N GLU A 183 -7.35 8.66 23.84
CA GLU A 183 -7.76 9.54 22.74
C GLU A 183 -7.05 9.16 21.43
N VAL A 184 -5.94 8.43 21.51
CA VAL A 184 -5.20 7.90 20.38
C VAL A 184 -5.44 6.40 20.30
N LEU A 185 -5.84 5.95 19.13
CA LEU A 185 -6.00 4.54 18.80
C LEU A 185 -4.77 4.04 18.06
N HIS A 186 -4.15 2.99 18.57
CA HIS A 186 -2.99 2.37 17.97
C HIS A 186 -3.39 1.10 17.22
N TYR A 187 -2.85 0.96 16.02
CA TYR A 187 -2.97 -0.17 15.11
C TYR A 187 -1.59 -0.60 14.65
N THR A 188 -1.49 -1.66 13.90
CA THR A 188 -0.19 -2.07 13.36
C THR A 188 0.32 -1.06 12.35
N HIS A 189 1.45 -0.41 12.65
CA HIS A 189 2.17 0.60 11.86
C HIS A 189 1.48 1.97 11.76
N PHE A 190 0.32 2.18 12.35
CA PHE A 190 -0.35 3.48 12.33
C PHE A 190 -1.13 3.79 13.61
N SER A 191 -1.35 5.06 13.85
CA SER A 191 -2.15 5.58 14.96
C SER A 191 -3.06 6.71 14.47
N LEU A 192 -4.18 6.91 15.13
CA LEU A 192 -5.12 7.95 14.76
C LEU A 192 -5.90 8.49 15.98
N THR A 193 -6.53 9.64 15.77
CA THR A 193 -7.46 10.27 16.72
C THR A 193 -8.76 10.60 16.01
N MET A 194 -9.91 10.32 16.63
CA MET A 194 -11.25 10.51 16.05
C MET A 194 -11.95 11.75 16.56
N ARG A 195 -12.65 12.48 15.67
CA ARG A 195 -13.59 13.54 16.04
C ARG A 195 -15.00 12.98 16.23
N LYS A 196 -15.60 13.19 17.40
CA LYS A 196 -16.97 12.71 17.71
C LYS A 196 -18.02 13.30 16.77
N SER A 197 -18.00 14.63 16.60
CA SER A 197 -19.01 15.35 15.80
C SER A 197 -18.96 14.97 14.32
N ARG A 198 -17.76 14.66 13.81
CA ARG A 198 -17.53 14.33 12.41
C ARG A 198 -17.57 12.83 12.13
N ARG A 199 -17.28 12.00 13.13
CA ARG A 199 -17.21 10.52 13.08
C ARG A 199 -16.15 9.98 12.13
N PHE A 200 -15.12 10.79 11.86
CA PHE A 200 -13.91 10.48 11.07
C PHE A 200 -12.66 10.85 11.86
N ALA A 201 -11.52 10.34 11.46
CA ALA A 201 -10.26 10.71 12.08
C ALA A 201 -9.96 12.20 11.91
N ALA A 202 -9.45 12.84 12.95
CA ALA A 202 -8.88 14.19 12.86
C ALA A 202 -7.53 14.14 12.14
N TRP A 203 -6.75 13.12 12.46
CA TRP A 203 -5.48 12.80 11.82
C TRP A 203 -5.19 11.30 11.93
N VAL A 204 -4.40 10.80 11.00
CA VAL A 204 -3.76 9.48 11.00
C VAL A 204 -2.28 9.69 10.80
N ALA A 205 -1.44 8.97 11.57
CA ALA A 205 0.01 8.92 11.44
C ALA A 205 0.44 7.48 11.17
N TRP A 206 1.33 7.26 10.21
CA TRP A 206 1.82 5.92 9.88
C TRP A 206 3.28 5.93 9.44
N ASN A 207 3.93 4.77 9.57
CA ASN A 207 5.29 4.55 9.13
C ASN A 207 5.31 3.63 7.91
N ILE A 208 6.25 3.87 7.01
CA ILE A 208 6.46 3.13 5.77
C ILE A 208 7.92 2.69 5.74
N ASP A 209 8.15 1.37 5.69
CA ASP A 209 9.49 0.79 5.52
C ASP A 209 9.61 0.21 4.11
N GLY A 210 10.16 1.01 3.19
CA GLY A 210 10.33 0.63 1.79
C GLY A 210 11.18 -0.64 1.62
N GLY A 211 12.19 -0.82 2.47
CA GLY A 211 13.09 -1.97 2.39
C GLY A 211 12.47 -3.32 2.78
N SER A 212 11.31 -3.32 3.47
CA SER A 212 10.67 -4.55 3.95
C SER A 212 9.20 -4.72 3.52
N MET A 213 8.77 -3.97 2.49
CA MET A 213 7.41 -4.00 1.94
C MET A 213 7.01 -5.38 1.46
N LYS A 214 5.72 -5.70 1.65
CA LYS A 214 5.12 -6.98 1.23
C LYS A 214 3.87 -6.74 0.39
N LYS A 215 3.62 -7.64 -0.56
CA LYS A 215 2.36 -7.66 -1.31
C LYS A 215 1.43 -8.74 -0.75
N LEU A 216 0.32 -8.33 -0.17
CA LEU A 216 -0.70 -9.20 0.38
C LEU A 216 -2.06 -8.91 -0.27
N SER A 217 -2.83 -9.97 -0.54
CA SER A 217 -4.20 -9.83 -1.02
C SER A 217 -5.10 -9.18 0.05
N ARG A 218 -6.05 -8.35 -0.41
CA ARG A 218 -7.14 -7.83 0.42
C ARG A 218 -8.40 -8.70 0.38
N LYS A 219 -8.37 -9.81 -0.34
CA LYS A 219 -9.51 -10.70 -0.52
C LYS A 219 -10.00 -11.27 0.81
N ASN A 220 -11.30 -11.25 1.03
CA ASN A 220 -11.97 -11.71 2.25
C ASN A 220 -11.67 -10.87 3.51
N ILE A 221 -11.25 -9.61 3.37
CA ILE A 221 -11.16 -8.67 4.49
C ILE A 221 -12.33 -7.69 4.40
N ASP A 222 -13.18 -7.70 5.41
CA ASP A 222 -14.33 -6.82 5.49
C ASP A 222 -14.00 -5.53 6.25
N PHE A 223 -14.63 -4.43 5.84
CA PHE A 223 -14.61 -3.20 6.61
C PHE A 223 -15.45 -3.33 7.86
N VAL A 224 -14.89 -3.04 9.02
CA VAL A 224 -15.56 -3.19 10.33
C VAL A 224 -15.39 -1.93 11.18
N LYS A 225 -16.38 -1.65 12.04
CA LYS A 225 -16.24 -0.62 13.08
C LYS A 225 -15.29 -1.11 14.16
N ASP A 226 -14.47 -0.20 14.69
CA ASP A 226 -13.57 -0.53 15.79
C ASP A 226 -14.37 -0.71 17.10
N PRO A 227 -14.32 -1.90 17.72
CA PRO A 227 -15.08 -2.17 18.95
C PRO A 227 -14.56 -1.39 20.17
N ARG A 228 -13.39 -0.79 20.07
CA ARG A 228 -12.85 0.07 21.14
C ARG A 228 -13.55 1.43 21.26
N LEU A 229 -14.29 1.83 20.22
CA LEU A 229 -15.05 3.09 20.20
C LEU A 229 -16.55 2.83 20.16
N ALA A 230 -17.32 3.79 20.69
CA ALA A 230 -18.76 3.81 20.56
C ALA A 230 -19.17 3.76 19.07
N ALA A 231 -20.21 3.00 18.76
CA ALA A 231 -20.64 2.77 17.37
C ALA A 231 -21.15 4.04 16.68
N ASP A 232 -21.63 5.01 17.41
CA ASP A 232 -22.11 6.33 16.94
C ASP A 232 -20.97 7.34 16.75
N ALA A 233 -19.77 7.07 17.28
CA ALA A 233 -18.55 7.84 17.02
C ALA A 233 -17.86 7.47 15.70
N GLN A 234 -18.43 6.55 14.92
CA GLN A 234 -17.87 6.02 13.69
C GLN A 234 -18.94 5.96 12.60
N VAL A 235 -18.54 6.18 11.35
CA VAL A 235 -19.37 5.94 10.17
C VAL A 235 -19.07 4.53 9.65
N GLY A 236 -20.10 3.77 9.31
CA GLY A 236 -19.95 2.41 8.77
C GLY A 236 -20.46 2.31 7.33
N ASN A 237 -20.75 1.08 6.91
CA ASN A 237 -21.16 0.75 5.55
C ASN A 237 -22.45 1.46 5.11
N GLU A 238 -23.26 1.94 6.03
CA GLU A 238 -24.50 2.66 5.77
C GLU A 238 -24.32 3.92 4.91
N LEU A 239 -23.14 4.57 5.01
CA LEU A 239 -22.81 5.73 4.19
C LEU A 239 -22.53 5.37 2.72
N TYR A 240 -21.87 4.26 2.48
CA TYR A 240 -21.23 3.91 1.20
C TYR A 240 -22.11 3.08 0.25
N ARG A 241 -23.28 2.60 0.70
CA ARG A 241 -24.16 1.75 -0.12
C ARG A 241 -24.81 2.54 -1.24
N SER A 242 -24.73 2.02 -2.48
CA SER A 242 -25.46 2.51 -3.65
C SER A 242 -25.26 4.01 -3.92
N ASN A 243 -24.02 4.46 -3.91
CA ASN A 243 -23.59 5.80 -4.30
C ASN A 243 -22.14 5.77 -4.82
N ARG A 244 -21.60 6.93 -5.20
CA ARG A 244 -20.24 7.08 -5.74
C ARG A 244 -19.16 7.30 -4.68
N LEU A 245 -19.48 7.19 -3.40
CA LEU A 245 -18.49 7.32 -2.33
C LEU A 245 -17.77 5.99 -2.13
N ASP A 246 -16.46 6.02 -2.33
CA ASP A 246 -15.55 4.95 -1.98
C ASP A 246 -15.16 5.02 -0.50
N ARG A 247 -14.75 3.88 0.04
CA ARG A 247 -14.11 3.78 1.35
C ARG A 247 -12.64 4.12 1.20
N GLY A 248 -12.32 5.43 1.18
CA GLY A 248 -10.95 5.90 1.05
C GLY A 248 -10.15 5.67 2.33
N HIS A 249 -9.02 5.01 2.21
CA HIS A 249 -8.07 4.86 3.31
C HIS A 249 -7.31 6.17 3.55
N LEU A 250 -7.17 6.59 4.80
CA LEU A 250 -6.29 7.70 5.17
C LEU A 250 -4.84 7.24 5.24
N ALA A 251 -4.51 6.27 6.09
CA ALA A 251 -3.28 5.51 5.95
C ALA A 251 -3.50 4.43 4.89
N ARG A 252 -2.83 4.57 3.75
CA ARG A 252 -2.99 3.68 2.61
C ARG A 252 -2.62 2.25 3.00
N ARG A 253 -3.49 1.29 2.66
CA ARG A 253 -3.25 -0.12 2.98
C ARG A 253 -1.87 -0.62 2.54
N ALA A 254 -1.45 -0.30 1.31
CA ALA A 254 -0.18 -0.74 0.78
C ALA A 254 1.02 -0.26 1.61
N ASP A 255 0.97 0.97 2.11
CA ASP A 255 2.01 1.60 2.92
C ASP A 255 2.25 0.88 4.26
N LEU A 256 1.28 0.13 4.74
CA LEU A 256 1.31 -0.54 6.03
C LEU A 256 1.82 -1.99 5.95
N LEU A 257 2.00 -2.53 4.75
CA LEU A 257 2.33 -3.94 4.53
C LEU A 257 3.85 -4.18 4.54
N TRP A 258 4.50 -4.03 5.69
CA TRP A 258 5.94 -4.22 5.84
C TRP A 258 6.27 -5.00 7.13
N GLY A 259 7.53 -5.25 7.38
CA GLY A 259 8.01 -6.02 8.52
C GLY A 259 7.84 -7.53 8.35
N SER A 260 7.61 -8.27 9.42
CA SER A 260 7.34 -9.70 9.35
C SER A 260 5.99 -9.99 8.66
N THR A 261 5.82 -11.19 8.12
CA THR A 261 4.55 -11.58 7.49
C THR A 261 3.36 -11.49 8.42
N SER A 262 3.54 -11.80 9.70
CA SER A 262 2.47 -11.69 10.72
C SER A 262 2.09 -10.23 10.98
N GLU A 263 3.06 -9.33 11.05
CA GLU A 263 2.82 -7.88 11.18
C GLU A 263 2.11 -7.33 9.95
N ALA A 264 2.62 -7.63 8.74
CA ALA A 264 2.00 -7.18 7.50
C ALA A 264 0.56 -7.70 7.35
N LYS A 265 0.28 -8.97 7.71
CA LYS A 265 -1.10 -9.51 7.73
C LYS A 265 -1.99 -8.80 8.75
N LYS A 266 -1.47 -8.51 9.93
CA LYS A 266 -2.20 -7.77 10.95
C LYS A 266 -2.46 -6.32 10.50
N ALA A 267 -1.45 -5.63 9.97
CA ALA A 267 -1.59 -4.29 9.41
C ALA A 267 -2.61 -4.25 8.26
N ASN A 268 -2.59 -5.26 7.38
CA ASN A 268 -3.58 -5.44 6.32
C ASN A 268 -5.01 -5.48 6.90
N THR A 269 -5.26 -6.27 7.94
CA THR A 269 -6.57 -6.35 8.59
C THR A 269 -6.91 -5.06 9.33
N ASP A 270 -5.97 -4.50 10.08
CA ASP A 270 -6.15 -3.28 10.87
C ASP A 270 -6.51 -2.08 9.97
N SER A 271 -6.00 -2.01 8.74
CA SER A 271 -6.30 -0.92 7.81
C SER A 271 -7.77 -0.82 7.42
N PHE A 272 -8.55 -1.91 7.55
CA PHE A 272 -9.97 -1.98 7.20
C PHE A 272 -10.92 -1.56 8.34
N PHE A 273 -10.41 -1.07 9.45
CA PHE A 273 -11.28 -0.41 10.43
C PHE A 273 -11.83 0.91 9.85
N TYR A 274 -13.14 1.15 10.03
CA TYR A 274 -13.79 2.38 9.57
C TYR A 274 -13.19 3.66 10.18
N THR A 275 -12.44 3.56 11.27
CA THR A 275 -11.67 4.66 11.85
C THR A 275 -10.57 5.19 10.92
N ASN A 276 -10.02 4.35 10.04
CA ASN A 276 -9.04 4.72 9.01
C ASN A 276 -9.69 5.12 7.68
N ILE A 277 -11.02 5.17 7.62
CA ILE A 277 -11.76 5.33 6.36
C ILE A 277 -12.51 6.66 6.34
N THR A 278 -12.41 7.37 5.23
CA THR A 278 -13.21 8.56 4.92
C THR A 278 -13.96 8.39 3.61
N PRO A 279 -15.11 9.09 3.42
CA PRO A 279 -15.79 9.10 2.15
C PRO A 279 -14.98 9.90 1.12
N GLN A 280 -14.59 9.22 0.06
CA GLN A 280 -13.90 9.79 -1.08
C GLN A 280 -14.66 9.45 -2.35
N MET A 281 -14.71 10.38 -3.31
CA MET A 281 -15.31 10.08 -4.61
C MET A 281 -14.49 8.99 -5.32
N ASP A 282 -15.15 8.13 -6.08
CA ASP A 282 -14.51 6.99 -6.75
C ASP A 282 -13.42 7.42 -7.75
N ASP A 283 -13.59 8.53 -8.41
CA ASP A 283 -12.62 9.16 -9.31
C ASP A 283 -11.47 9.88 -8.58
N PHE A 284 -11.70 10.33 -7.34
CA PHE A 284 -10.65 10.90 -6.48
C PHE A 284 -9.72 9.81 -5.89
N ASN A 285 -10.29 8.68 -5.50
CA ASN A 285 -9.59 7.65 -4.73
C ASN A 285 -8.81 6.66 -5.61
N GLN A 286 -9.25 6.41 -6.87
CA GLN A 286 -8.70 5.35 -7.70
C GLN A 286 -7.69 5.88 -8.73
N SER A 287 -6.39 5.56 -8.56
CA SER A 287 -5.33 5.91 -9.53
C SER A 287 -5.59 5.36 -10.93
N ALA A 288 -6.22 4.19 -11.05
CA ALA A 288 -6.63 3.58 -12.31
C ALA A 288 -7.72 4.38 -13.06
N ARG A 289 -8.39 5.32 -12.39
CA ARG A 289 -9.38 6.25 -12.96
C ARG A 289 -8.89 7.70 -12.93
N ASP A 290 -7.57 7.91 -13.01
CA ASP A 290 -6.93 9.21 -12.90
C ASP A 290 -7.08 9.91 -11.54
N GLY A 291 -7.45 9.18 -10.49
CA GLY A 291 -7.59 9.69 -9.13
C GLY A 291 -6.30 10.32 -8.60
N VAL A 292 -6.39 11.59 -8.23
CA VAL A 292 -5.23 12.43 -7.87
C VAL A 292 -4.56 11.95 -6.59
N TRP A 293 -5.34 11.46 -5.62
CA TRP A 293 -4.81 10.91 -4.38
C TRP A 293 -3.93 9.68 -4.65
N GLY A 294 -4.44 8.72 -5.45
CA GLY A 294 -3.69 7.54 -5.85
C GLY A 294 -2.44 7.88 -6.66
N LYS A 295 -2.51 8.89 -7.55
CA LYS A 295 -1.35 9.36 -8.31
C LYS A 295 -0.28 10.00 -7.43
N LEU A 296 -0.66 10.82 -6.45
CA LEU A 296 0.29 11.37 -5.48
C LEU A 296 0.97 10.25 -4.68
N GLU A 297 0.19 9.26 -4.25
CA GLU A 297 0.71 8.10 -3.54
C GLU A 297 1.66 7.26 -4.41
N ASP A 298 1.28 6.99 -5.66
CA ASP A 298 2.14 6.25 -6.60
C ASP A 298 3.41 7.02 -6.96
N ALA A 299 3.33 8.35 -6.97
CA ALA A 299 4.45 9.24 -7.26
C ALA A 299 5.48 9.29 -6.14
N VAL A 300 5.01 9.43 -4.92
CA VAL A 300 5.87 9.33 -3.72
C VAL A 300 6.65 8.01 -3.74
N PHE A 301 6.04 6.94 -4.26
CA PHE A 301 6.71 5.64 -4.42
C PHE A 301 7.59 5.52 -5.68
N ALA A 302 7.44 6.36 -6.68
CA ALA A 302 8.16 6.23 -7.95
C ALA A 302 9.38 7.14 -8.10
N ASP A 303 9.35 8.35 -7.54
CA ASP A 303 10.41 9.36 -7.69
C ASP A 303 11.44 9.35 -6.56
N VAL A 304 11.03 8.96 -5.36
CA VAL A 304 11.98 8.61 -4.32
C VAL A 304 12.33 7.15 -4.58
N ASP A 305 13.60 6.81 -4.66
CA ASP A 305 14.06 5.40 -4.74
C ASP A 305 13.68 4.72 -3.39
N VAL A 306 12.35 4.63 -3.20
CA VAL A 306 11.65 4.41 -1.92
C VAL A 306 11.87 3.01 -1.39
N ASP A 307 12.45 2.16 -2.21
CA ASP A 307 12.61 0.75 -1.90
C ASP A 307 13.48 0.48 -0.66
N ASP A 308 14.30 1.45 -0.25
CA ASP A 308 15.04 1.41 1.01
C ASP A 308 14.73 2.61 1.94
N LEU A 309 13.88 3.54 1.51
CA LEU A 309 13.58 4.74 2.28
C LEU A 309 12.56 4.45 3.39
N LYS A 310 12.84 4.97 4.56
CA LYS A 310 11.87 5.05 5.66
C LYS A 310 11.14 6.37 5.59
N VAL A 311 9.82 6.33 5.64
CA VAL A 311 8.95 7.51 5.62
C VAL A 311 8.01 7.48 6.81
N SER A 312 7.88 8.60 7.51
CA SER A 312 6.78 8.87 8.43
C SER A 312 5.75 9.73 7.71
N ALA A 313 4.51 9.31 7.69
CA ALA A 313 3.46 10.01 6.99
C ALA A 313 2.31 10.39 7.93
N PHE A 314 1.67 11.52 7.64
CA PHE A 314 0.51 12.03 8.35
C PHE A 314 -0.55 12.40 7.33
N GLY A 315 -1.83 12.27 7.70
CA GLY A 315 -2.91 12.67 6.83
C GLY A 315 -4.24 12.75 7.55
N GLY A 316 -5.20 13.37 6.90
CA GLY A 316 -6.54 13.50 7.44
C GLY A 316 -7.43 14.38 6.57
N PRO A 317 -8.73 14.45 6.89
CA PRO A 317 -9.62 15.39 6.27
C PRO A 317 -9.47 16.80 6.84
N VAL A 318 -9.74 17.80 6.02
CA VAL A 318 -10.05 19.16 6.47
C VAL A 318 -11.55 19.25 6.69
N PHE A 319 -11.96 19.61 7.91
CA PHE A 319 -13.38 19.72 8.24
C PHE A 319 -13.86 21.16 8.18
N ALA A 320 -14.81 21.45 7.31
CA ALA A 320 -15.45 22.76 7.18
C ALA A 320 -16.89 22.73 7.70
N ASP A 321 -17.39 23.89 8.18
CA ASP A 321 -18.76 24.00 8.69
C ASP A 321 -19.81 23.88 7.59
N ASP A 322 -19.44 24.26 6.38
CA ASP A 322 -20.26 24.19 5.17
C ASP A 322 -20.04 22.87 4.37
N ASP A 323 -19.37 21.88 4.94
CA ASP A 323 -19.28 20.55 4.33
C ASP A 323 -20.66 20.00 4.02
N ARG A 324 -20.84 19.46 2.81
CA ARG A 324 -22.11 18.90 2.32
C ARG A 324 -22.57 17.75 3.22
N GLU A 325 -23.81 17.84 3.66
CA GLU A 325 -24.43 16.75 4.41
C GLU A 325 -25.02 15.69 3.45
N PHE A 326 -24.61 14.44 3.64
CA PHE A 326 -25.16 13.29 2.95
C PHE A 326 -25.42 12.16 3.96
N ARG A 327 -26.65 11.64 3.99
CA ARG A 327 -27.09 10.59 4.95
C ARG A 327 -26.76 10.94 6.43
N ARG A 328 -26.94 12.19 6.81
CA ARG A 328 -26.65 12.74 8.15
C ARG A 328 -25.14 12.68 8.51
N VAL A 329 -24.28 12.72 7.50
CA VAL A 329 -22.83 12.80 7.65
C VAL A 329 -22.34 14.00 6.85
N LYS A 330 -21.57 14.88 7.45
CA LYS A 330 -20.86 15.94 6.75
C LYS A 330 -19.64 15.36 6.04
N ILE A 331 -19.62 15.44 4.72
CA ILE A 331 -18.58 14.86 3.84
C ILE A 331 -17.48 15.89 3.65
N PRO A 332 -16.23 15.62 4.08
CA PRO A 332 -15.13 16.55 3.88
C PRO A 332 -14.82 16.71 2.38
N ARG A 333 -14.56 17.96 1.96
CA ARG A 333 -14.18 18.29 0.59
C ARG A 333 -12.69 18.27 0.37
N GLU A 334 -11.91 18.46 1.42
CA GLU A 334 -10.46 18.57 1.34
C GLU A 334 -9.80 17.56 2.28
N PHE A 335 -8.62 17.13 1.85
CA PHE A 335 -7.74 16.24 2.59
C PHE A 335 -6.34 16.83 2.60
N TRP A 336 -5.59 16.47 3.62
CA TRP A 336 -4.19 16.86 3.71
C TRP A 336 -3.31 15.63 3.90
N LYS A 337 -2.05 15.74 3.47
CA LYS A 337 -1.01 14.73 3.69
C LYS A 337 0.32 15.44 3.96
N VAL A 338 1.09 14.90 4.87
CA VAL A 338 2.48 15.30 5.13
C VAL A 338 3.35 14.06 5.03
N LEU A 339 4.44 14.18 4.27
CA LEU A 339 5.45 13.15 4.13
C LEU A 339 6.72 13.64 4.80
N VAL A 340 7.35 12.78 5.60
CA VAL A 340 8.54 13.09 6.38
C VAL A 340 9.57 12.00 6.15
N PHE A 341 10.75 12.37 5.75
CA PHE A 341 11.86 11.47 5.43
C PHE A 341 13.19 12.10 5.81
N VAL A 342 14.28 11.35 5.69
CA VAL A 342 15.63 11.87 5.91
C VAL A 342 16.39 11.84 4.60
N GLU A 343 16.84 13.01 4.15
CA GLU A 343 17.69 13.16 2.99
C GLU A 343 19.03 13.82 3.40
N ASN A 344 20.15 13.28 2.93
CA ASN A 344 21.49 13.76 3.27
C ASN A 344 21.77 13.92 4.78
N GLY A 345 21.03 13.16 5.62
CA GLY A 345 21.14 13.18 7.08
C GLY A 345 20.29 14.23 7.78
N GLU A 346 19.53 15.03 7.04
CA GLU A 346 18.60 16.04 7.55
C GLU A 346 17.15 15.60 7.39
N LEU A 347 16.30 16.01 8.34
CA LEU A 347 14.86 15.73 8.27
C LEU A 347 14.21 16.69 7.28
N GLU A 348 13.40 16.14 6.41
CA GLU A 348 12.62 16.89 5.42
C GLU A 348 11.13 16.59 5.54
N ALA A 349 10.30 17.60 5.32
CA ALA A 349 8.86 17.48 5.33
C ALA A 349 8.22 18.14 4.10
N ARG A 350 7.18 17.50 3.55
CA ARG A 350 6.41 18.01 2.42
C ARG A 350 4.92 17.93 2.74
N GLY A 351 4.26 19.08 2.65
CA GLY A 351 2.83 19.22 2.89
C GLY A 351 2.03 19.29 1.59
N PHE A 352 0.86 18.61 1.56
CA PHE A 352 -0.05 18.60 0.43
C PHE A 352 -1.48 18.83 0.90
N LEU A 353 -2.24 19.59 0.12
CA LEU A 353 -3.69 19.71 0.19
C LEU A 353 -4.32 19.15 -1.09
N LEU A 354 -5.38 18.40 -0.93
CA LEU A 354 -6.10 17.77 -2.01
C LEU A 354 -7.59 18.06 -1.87
N SER A 355 -8.25 18.46 -2.95
CA SER A 355 -9.69 18.70 -2.94
C SER A 355 -10.43 17.70 -3.83
N GLN A 356 -11.63 17.29 -3.38
CA GLN A 356 -12.57 16.50 -4.16
C GLN A 356 -13.82 17.31 -4.48
N ASN A 357 -14.40 17.06 -5.67
CA ASN A 357 -15.67 17.66 -6.05
C ASN A 357 -16.83 16.77 -5.59
N LEU A 358 -17.70 17.33 -4.74
CA LEU A 358 -18.87 16.64 -4.22
C LEU A 358 -20.16 16.96 -4.99
N ASP A 359 -20.14 17.86 -5.97
CA ASP A 359 -21.33 18.22 -6.74
C ASP A 359 -21.83 17.05 -7.58
N GLN A 360 -20.94 16.11 -7.86
CA GLN A 360 -21.21 14.89 -8.63
C GLN A 360 -21.84 13.74 -7.84
N LEU A 361 -22.13 13.88 -6.56
CA LEU A 361 -22.79 12.82 -5.78
C LEU A 361 -24.14 12.40 -6.40
N GLU A 362 -24.77 13.26 -7.21
CA GLU A 362 -26.09 13.06 -7.81
C GLU A 362 -26.15 13.26 -9.33
N VAL A 363 -25.10 13.80 -10.00
CA VAL A 363 -25.10 14.12 -11.45
C VAL A 363 -23.74 13.81 -12.07
N LEU A 364 -23.75 13.35 -13.34
CA LEU A 364 -22.56 13.01 -14.15
C LEU A 364 -21.99 14.30 -14.79
N ASP A 365 -21.05 14.96 -14.14
CA ASP A 365 -20.20 15.96 -14.79
C ASP A 365 -18.75 15.90 -14.26
N LEU A 366 -17.79 16.06 -15.19
CA LEU A 366 -16.37 15.85 -14.94
C LEU A 366 -15.72 17.16 -14.50
N ASP A 367 -15.54 17.37 -13.21
CA ASP A 367 -14.78 18.49 -12.69
C ASP A 367 -13.43 18.07 -12.07
N GLU A 368 -12.45 18.95 -12.20
CA GLU A 368 -11.04 18.70 -11.91
C GLU A 368 -10.76 18.57 -10.40
N PHE A 369 -10.08 17.51 -10.03
CA PHE A 369 -9.43 17.36 -8.73
C PHE A 369 -8.12 18.15 -8.73
N ARG A 370 -7.78 18.78 -7.58
CA ARG A 370 -6.58 19.62 -7.47
C ARG A 370 -5.72 19.17 -6.30
N VAL A 371 -4.44 19.05 -6.56
CA VAL A 371 -3.39 18.85 -5.55
C VAL A 371 -2.57 20.11 -5.45
N PHE A 372 -2.33 20.56 -4.22
CA PHE A 372 -1.47 21.70 -3.93
C PHE A 372 -0.37 21.27 -2.99
N GLN A 373 0.87 21.62 -3.29
CA GLN A 373 1.95 21.53 -2.32
C GLN A 373 1.91 22.81 -1.47
N VAL A 374 1.82 22.66 -0.15
CA VAL A 374 1.60 23.79 0.76
C VAL A 374 2.52 23.70 1.98
N PRO A 375 2.84 24.83 2.62
CA PRO A 375 3.57 24.82 3.89
C PRO A 375 2.74 24.11 4.99
N LEU A 376 3.44 23.50 5.95
CA LEU A 376 2.79 22.81 7.05
C LEU A 376 1.88 23.73 7.89
N THR A 377 2.23 25.01 7.96
CA THR A 377 1.43 26.03 8.66
C THR A 377 0.03 26.20 8.06
N GLU A 378 -0.13 26.05 6.74
CA GLU A 378 -1.43 26.08 6.08
C GLU A 378 -2.27 24.86 6.48
N ILE A 379 -1.64 23.68 6.54
CA ILE A 379 -2.31 22.46 7.02
C ILE A 379 -2.72 22.60 8.48
N GLU A 380 -1.85 23.14 9.35
CA GLU A 380 -2.15 23.37 10.76
C GLU A 380 -3.39 24.24 10.94
N GLN A 381 -3.50 25.32 10.16
CA GLN A 381 -4.62 26.25 10.23
C GLN A 381 -5.93 25.59 9.78
N ARG A 382 -5.91 24.88 8.64
CA ARG A 382 -7.10 24.27 8.07
C ARG A 382 -7.56 23.04 8.84
N ALA A 383 -6.63 22.18 9.27
CA ALA A 383 -6.96 20.95 10.00
C ALA A 383 -7.11 21.16 11.52
N LEU A 384 -6.87 22.37 12.02
CA LEU A 384 -6.94 22.74 13.45
C LEU A 384 -6.06 21.83 14.31
N LEU A 385 -4.81 21.64 13.87
CA LEU A 385 -3.81 20.85 14.58
C LEU A 385 -2.48 21.61 14.68
N ARG A 386 -1.52 21.03 15.40
CA ARG A 386 -0.14 21.51 15.49
C ARG A 386 0.83 20.38 15.29
N PHE A 387 1.76 20.57 14.36
CA PHE A 387 2.88 19.67 14.18
C PHE A 387 3.98 19.93 15.23
N PRO A 388 4.79 18.90 15.56
CA PRO A 388 6.00 19.09 16.37
C PRO A 388 6.95 20.11 15.75
N GLN A 389 7.74 20.78 16.58
CA GLN A 389 8.68 21.81 16.09
C GLN A 389 9.66 21.24 15.06
N ALA A 390 10.14 20.01 15.26
CA ALA A 390 11.05 19.34 14.32
C ALA A 390 10.48 19.24 12.90
N LEU A 391 9.16 19.01 12.74
CA LEU A 391 8.53 19.00 11.44
C LEU A 391 8.42 20.38 10.82
N ARG A 392 8.14 21.41 11.64
CA ARG A 392 8.07 22.78 11.16
C ARG A 392 9.43 23.29 10.69
N ASP A 393 10.50 22.90 11.40
CA ASP A 393 11.86 23.25 11.02
C ASP A 393 12.32 22.51 9.76
N ALA A 394 11.74 21.34 9.48
CA ALA A 394 11.98 20.51 8.31
C ALA A 394 11.10 20.91 7.09
N ASP A 395 10.17 21.84 7.26
CA ASP A 395 9.29 22.32 6.19
C ASP A 395 10.06 23.22 5.23
N LEU A 396 10.43 22.72 4.07
CA LEU A 396 11.18 23.45 3.06
C LEU A 396 10.34 24.50 2.30
N GLN A 397 9.04 24.54 2.52
CA GLN A 397 8.12 25.50 1.90
C GLN A 397 8.00 26.82 2.71
N VAL A 398 9.04 27.26 3.38
CA VAL A 398 9.03 28.47 4.21
C VAL A 398 8.91 29.77 3.38
N ALA A 399 9.24 29.77 2.12
CA ALA A 399 9.09 30.92 1.22
C ALA A 399 7.76 30.80 0.45
N ALA A 400 6.67 31.05 1.14
CA ALA A 400 5.36 31.05 0.55
C ALA A 400 5.03 32.37 -0.17
N GLU A 401 5.61 32.60 -1.30
CA GLU A 401 4.82 33.14 -2.43
C GLU A 401 4.08 31.93 -3.01
N ALA A 402 3.22 31.42 -2.14
CA ALA A 402 2.55 30.16 -2.15
C ALA A 402 2.15 29.71 -3.55
N ILE A 403 2.41 28.50 -3.78
CA ILE A 403 1.83 27.71 -4.85
C ILE A 403 0.32 27.87 -4.78
N THR A 404 -0.17 28.89 -5.50
CA THR A 404 -1.60 29.15 -5.73
C THR A 404 -2.08 28.37 -6.94
N GLU A 405 -1.16 27.66 -7.62
CA GLU A 405 -1.44 26.87 -8.80
C GLU A 405 -1.46 25.37 -8.43
N PRO A 406 -2.48 24.62 -8.87
CA PRO A 406 -2.52 23.18 -8.67
C PRO A 406 -1.34 22.52 -9.39
N LEU A 407 -0.85 21.42 -8.81
CA LEU A 407 0.17 20.59 -9.44
C LEU A 407 -0.43 19.90 -10.67
N ASP A 408 0.03 20.26 -11.86
CA ASP A 408 -0.44 19.66 -13.12
C ASP A 408 0.06 18.22 -13.32
N SER A 409 1.12 17.85 -12.64
CA SER A 409 1.71 16.52 -12.69
C SER A 409 2.55 16.24 -11.44
N VAL A 410 2.84 15.00 -11.22
CA VAL A 410 3.75 14.53 -10.17
C VAL A 410 5.16 15.09 -10.32
N ALA A 411 5.60 15.29 -11.56
CA ALA A 411 6.90 15.90 -11.85
C ALA A 411 7.01 17.39 -11.41
N ALA A 412 5.89 18.02 -11.06
CA ALA A 412 5.85 19.38 -10.52
C ALA A 412 6.01 19.43 -8.98
N ILE A 413 6.14 18.30 -8.31
CA ILE A 413 6.43 18.25 -6.87
C ILE A 413 7.88 18.73 -6.65
N HIS A 414 8.03 19.69 -5.78
CA HIS A 414 9.36 20.09 -5.29
C HIS A 414 9.74 19.17 -4.12
N TRP A 415 10.67 18.28 -4.43
CA TRP A 415 11.27 17.36 -3.45
C TRP A 415 12.32 18.03 -2.60
#